data_cd48bd5e051285e3e569002aa68ffbfb
#
_entry.id   cd48bd5e051285e3e569002aa68ffbfb
#
_cell.length_a   1.000
_cell.length_b   1.000
_cell.length_c   1.000
_cell.angle_alpha   90.00
_cell.angle_beta   90.00
_cell.angle_gamma   90.00
#
_symmetry.space_group_name_H-M   'P 1'
#
loop_
_entity.id
_entity.type
_entity.pdbx_description
1 polymer ?
#
loop_
_entity_poly.entity_id
_entity_poly.type
_entity_poly.pdbx_seq_one_letter_code
_entity_poly.pdbx_strand_id
1 'polypeptide(L)'
;DLRDRSGLLQIIFEQGDDPQRFVGAEEFAKAESLRSEYVIAVVGKVENREGNTNENMATGAIEVRATQLRILSESETPPFQIEADSKTKEELRLKYRYLDLRRPDLQAKIMMRSRVVAKIREFMTNEGFLEIETPILNKSTPEGARDYLVPSRVHPGTFYALPQSPQLFKQLLMCSGFDRYFQIAKCFRDEDLRADRQPEFTQVDMELSFVDVDDVIDVNERLLHKLFKEILGVEVPLPIQRMTWQEAMDRFGSDKPDLRFGMELKNVSDVVKDCEFVVFKNALENGGTVRGINAEGQGHMPRKKIDALVEFAKGYGAKGLAYVAIQEDGTLKSSFAKFMTDE
;
A
#
# COMPACT_ATOMS: atom_id res chain seq x y z
N ASP A 1 7.45 31.11 2.09
CA ASP A 1 7.91 29.83 2.65
C ASP A 1 9.08 29.32 1.84
N LEU A 2 10.18 28.98 2.50
CA LEU A 2 11.32 28.30 1.90
C LEU A 2 11.19 26.82 2.10
N ARG A 3 11.35 26.03 1.01
CA ARG A 3 11.28 24.57 1.04
C ARG A 3 12.64 23.97 0.71
N ASP A 4 13.06 23.03 1.52
CA ASP A 4 14.15 22.11 1.20
C ASP A 4 13.74 20.65 1.46
N ARG A 5 14.69 19.73 1.41
CA ARG A 5 14.42 18.30 1.66
C ARG A 5 14.04 17.99 3.11
N SER A 6 14.28 18.89 4.05
CA SER A 6 13.94 18.72 5.47
C SER A 6 12.53 19.22 5.81
N GLY A 7 11.97 20.12 4.98
CA GLY A 7 10.62 20.64 5.19
C GLY A 7 10.43 22.06 4.69
N LEU A 8 9.50 22.75 5.32
CA LEU A 8 9.12 24.15 5.04
C LEU A 8 9.54 25.03 6.22
N LEU A 9 10.00 26.24 5.93
CA LEU A 9 10.34 27.26 6.91
C LEU A 9 9.85 28.62 6.43
N GLN A 10 9.17 29.36 7.29
CA GLN A 10 8.75 30.72 6.97
C GLN A 10 9.93 31.68 7.00
N ILE A 11 10.06 32.49 5.96
CA ILE A 11 11.04 33.55 5.87
C ILE A 11 10.32 34.91 5.83
N ILE A 12 10.73 35.83 6.67
CA ILE A 12 10.21 37.20 6.72
C ILE A 12 11.25 38.14 6.18
N PHE A 13 10.83 39.06 5.29
CA PHE A 13 11.61 40.16 4.78
C PHE A 13 10.97 41.47 5.25
N GLU A 14 11.68 42.22 6.02
CA GLU A 14 11.27 43.54 6.48
C GLU A 14 12.37 44.56 6.15
N GLN A 15 11.96 45.71 5.63
CA GLN A 15 12.87 46.81 5.33
C GLN A 15 13.10 47.65 6.58
N GLY A 16 14.38 48.02 6.85
CA GLY A 16 14.74 48.86 7.96
C GLY A 16 16.21 49.29 7.92
N ASP A 17 16.59 50.18 8.82
CA ASP A 17 17.93 50.80 8.86
C ASP A 17 18.96 49.95 9.63
N ASP A 18 18.53 49.00 10.44
CA ASP A 18 19.43 48.10 11.16
C ASP A 18 19.77 46.86 10.32
N PRO A 19 20.99 46.77 9.76
CA PRO A 19 21.37 45.67 8.87
C PRO A 19 21.53 44.31 9.60
N GLN A 20 21.53 44.30 10.93
CA GLN A 20 21.55 43.06 11.72
C GLN A 20 20.14 42.44 11.91
N ARG A 21 19.11 43.24 11.61
CA ARG A 21 17.72 42.85 11.84
C ARG A 21 16.84 42.93 10.57
N PHE A 22 17.16 43.80 9.65
CA PHE A 22 16.34 44.09 8.48
C PHE A 22 17.13 43.98 7.19
N VAL A 23 16.43 43.83 6.07
CA VAL A 23 17.02 43.89 4.74
C VAL A 23 17.06 45.36 4.25
N GLY A 24 18.05 45.69 3.44
CA GLY A 24 18.10 46.98 2.74
C GLY A 24 17.04 47.06 1.63
N ALA A 25 16.86 48.25 1.09
CA ALA A 25 15.85 48.51 0.04
C ALA A 25 16.06 47.64 -1.22
N GLU A 26 17.31 47.38 -1.59
CA GLU A 26 17.62 46.53 -2.75
C GLU A 26 17.22 45.07 -2.53
N GLU A 27 17.57 44.48 -1.37
CA GLU A 27 17.18 43.13 -1.01
C GLU A 27 15.68 42.98 -0.83
N PHE A 28 15.00 44.01 -0.29
CA PHE A 28 13.56 44.02 -0.15
C PHE A 28 12.87 44.00 -1.53
N ALA A 29 13.32 44.81 -2.48
CA ALA A 29 12.82 44.78 -3.85
C ALA A 29 13.06 43.42 -4.54
N LYS A 30 14.20 42.78 -4.28
CA LYS A 30 14.44 41.37 -4.73
C LYS A 30 13.44 40.42 -4.11
N ALA A 31 13.13 40.54 -2.82
CA ALA A 31 12.17 39.69 -2.15
C ALA A 31 10.74 39.83 -2.74
N GLU A 32 10.33 41.07 -3.08
CA GLU A 32 9.05 41.30 -3.77
C GLU A 32 9.00 40.73 -5.18
N SER A 33 10.15 40.60 -5.84
CA SER A 33 10.25 40.01 -7.18
C SER A 33 10.19 38.48 -7.19
N LEU A 34 10.32 37.80 -6.04
CA LEU A 34 10.32 36.33 -5.95
C LEU A 34 9.05 35.72 -6.51
N ARG A 35 9.22 34.60 -7.19
CA ARG A 35 8.12 33.75 -7.69
C ARG A 35 8.28 32.32 -7.21
N SER A 36 7.22 31.54 -7.34
CA SER A 36 7.20 30.15 -6.95
C SER A 36 8.34 29.36 -7.61
N GLU A 37 8.98 28.50 -6.82
CA GLU A 37 10.06 27.59 -7.24
C GLU A 37 11.39 28.27 -7.60
N TYR A 38 11.56 29.59 -7.33
CA TYR A 38 12.88 30.20 -7.37
C TYR A 38 13.79 29.51 -6.35
N VAL A 39 15.03 29.27 -6.71
CA VAL A 39 16.05 28.78 -5.80
C VAL A 39 16.77 29.98 -5.17
N ILE A 40 16.68 30.08 -3.86
CA ILE A 40 17.22 31.19 -3.11
C ILE A 40 18.11 30.74 -1.95
N ALA A 41 19.03 31.59 -1.57
CA ALA A 41 19.75 31.48 -0.31
C ALA A 41 19.42 32.69 0.57
N VAL A 42 19.12 32.40 1.82
CA VAL A 42 18.76 33.43 2.82
C VAL A 42 19.74 33.36 3.99
N VAL A 43 20.20 34.51 4.42
CA VAL A 43 20.89 34.69 5.70
C VAL A 43 19.95 35.44 6.62
N GLY A 44 19.79 35.02 7.85
CA GLY A 44 18.90 35.65 8.78
C GLY A 44 18.96 35.04 10.17
N LYS A 45 18.17 35.59 11.07
CA LYS A 45 18.07 35.15 12.46
C LYS A 45 16.80 34.37 12.67
N VAL A 46 16.93 33.21 13.30
CA VAL A 46 15.77 32.40 13.71
C VAL A 46 15.16 33.04 14.95
N GLU A 47 13.87 33.31 14.89
CA GLU A 47 13.09 33.91 15.97
C GLU A 47 11.80 33.10 16.20
N ASN A 48 11.18 33.28 17.37
CA ASN A 48 9.83 32.76 17.58
C ASN A 48 8.88 33.55 16.69
N ARG A 49 7.94 32.87 16.09
CA ARG A 49 6.94 33.50 15.24
C ARG A 49 6.12 34.52 16.03
N GLU A 50 5.96 35.71 15.49
CA GLU A 50 5.06 36.71 16.05
C GLU A 50 3.61 36.30 15.76
N GLY A 51 2.82 36.10 16.81
CA GLY A 51 1.40 35.69 16.71
C GLY A 51 1.18 34.18 16.98
N ASN A 52 0.21 33.61 16.30
CA ASN A 52 -0.16 32.21 16.52
C ASN A 52 0.78 31.25 15.78
N THR A 53 1.12 30.14 16.45
CA THR A 53 1.83 29.01 15.82
C THR A 53 1.04 28.49 14.61
N ASN A 54 1.72 28.29 13.49
CA ASN A 54 1.10 27.65 12.33
C ASN A 54 1.13 26.12 12.47
N GLU A 55 0.04 25.52 12.89
CA GLU A 55 -0.07 24.08 13.12
C GLU A 55 0.08 23.23 11.83
N ASN A 56 -0.02 23.86 10.65
CA ASN A 56 0.15 23.17 9.36
C ASN A 56 1.61 23.00 8.95
N MET A 57 2.55 23.49 9.74
CA MET A 57 3.99 23.40 9.49
C MET A 57 4.70 22.83 10.71
N ALA A 58 5.59 21.86 10.53
CA ALA A 58 6.42 21.34 11.61
C ALA A 58 7.31 22.42 12.27
N THR A 59 7.67 23.44 11.52
CA THR A 59 8.46 24.62 11.96
C THR A 59 7.58 25.83 12.31
N GLY A 60 6.29 25.65 12.43
CA GLY A 60 5.32 26.75 12.52
C GLY A 60 5.40 27.62 13.78
N ALA A 61 6.21 27.23 14.78
CA ALA A 61 6.49 28.04 15.96
C ALA A 61 7.62 29.05 15.75
N ILE A 62 8.40 28.88 14.67
CA ILE A 62 9.58 29.70 14.37
C ILE A 62 9.51 30.32 12.97
N GLU A 63 10.28 31.33 12.75
CA GLU A 63 10.47 31.98 11.45
C GLU A 63 11.90 32.52 11.34
N VAL A 64 12.35 32.78 10.12
CA VAL A 64 13.64 33.43 9.88
C VAL A 64 13.42 34.85 9.42
N ARG A 65 13.88 35.79 10.22
CA ARG A 65 13.97 37.21 9.81
C ARG A 65 15.22 37.35 8.96
N ALA A 66 15.02 37.57 7.67
CA ALA A 66 16.11 37.67 6.70
C ALA A 66 16.88 38.99 6.82
N THR A 67 18.18 38.89 6.68
CA THR A 67 19.09 40.07 6.54
C THR A 67 19.77 40.12 5.17
N GLN A 68 19.84 38.99 4.45
CA GLN A 68 20.36 38.92 3.09
C GLN A 68 19.54 37.93 2.26
N LEU A 69 19.36 38.24 0.98
CA LEU A 69 18.71 37.38 -0.01
C LEU A 69 19.60 37.25 -1.26
N ARG A 70 19.83 36.04 -1.70
CA ARG A 70 20.45 35.75 -3.00
C ARG A 70 19.50 34.89 -3.83
N ILE A 71 19.19 35.32 -5.03
CA ILE A 71 18.52 34.51 -6.03
C ILE A 71 19.61 33.68 -6.72
N LEU A 72 19.59 32.35 -6.52
CA LEU A 72 20.57 31.42 -7.10
C LEU A 72 20.12 30.97 -8.49
N SER A 73 18.80 30.80 -8.69
CA SER A 73 18.21 30.47 -9.97
C SER A 73 16.76 30.92 -10.01
N GLU A 74 16.37 31.50 -11.10
CA GLU A 74 14.97 31.78 -11.40
C GLU A 74 14.27 30.54 -11.98
N SER A 75 12.95 30.50 -11.90
CA SER A 75 12.12 29.46 -12.48
C SER A 75 10.94 30.08 -13.22
N GLU A 76 10.54 29.41 -14.31
CA GLU A 76 9.24 29.68 -14.91
C GLU A 76 8.13 29.26 -13.96
N THR A 77 6.95 29.87 -14.11
CA THR A 77 5.78 29.49 -13.30
C THR A 77 5.42 28.03 -13.53
N PRO A 78 5.39 27.19 -12.47
CA PRO A 78 5.02 25.78 -12.61
C PRO A 78 3.60 25.62 -13.20
N PRO A 79 3.37 24.58 -14.01
CA PRO A 79 2.06 24.32 -14.63
C PRO A 79 0.96 23.94 -13.62
N PHE A 80 1.34 23.64 -12.39
CA PHE A 80 0.45 23.36 -11.26
C PHE A 80 1.18 23.61 -9.93
N GLN A 81 0.42 23.79 -8.86
CA GLN A 81 0.97 23.99 -7.51
C GLN A 81 1.51 22.67 -6.95
N ILE A 82 2.69 22.76 -6.28
CA ILE A 82 3.37 21.62 -5.67
C ILE A 82 2.89 21.51 -4.22
N GLU A 83 1.73 20.90 -4.05
CA GLU A 83 1.06 20.70 -2.76
C GLU A 83 0.51 19.30 -2.62
N ALA A 84 0.31 18.84 -1.38
CA ALA A 84 -0.38 17.59 -1.13
C ALA A 84 -1.83 17.67 -1.66
N ASP A 85 -2.41 16.52 -2.01
CA ASP A 85 -3.80 16.40 -2.46
C ASP A 85 -4.19 17.29 -3.65
N SER A 86 -3.23 17.57 -4.53
CA SER A 86 -3.45 18.38 -5.72
C SER A 86 -4.61 17.82 -6.57
N LYS A 87 -5.56 18.71 -6.94
CA LYS A 87 -6.68 18.40 -7.85
C LYS A 87 -6.30 18.44 -9.33
N THR A 88 -5.03 18.66 -9.63
CA THR A 88 -4.51 18.69 -11.01
C THR A 88 -4.71 17.35 -11.69
N LYS A 89 -5.19 17.35 -12.93
CA LYS A 89 -5.43 16.14 -13.73
C LYS A 89 -4.14 15.32 -13.86
N GLU A 90 -4.29 14.01 -13.81
CA GLU A 90 -3.16 13.06 -13.84
C GLU A 90 -2.29 13.22 -15.10
N GLU A 91 -2.89 13.44 -16.26
CA GLU A 91 -2.16 13.66 -17.52
C GLU A 91 -1.13 14.79 -17.43
N LEU A 92 -1.51 15.93 -16.82
CA LEU A 92 -0.61 17.07 -16.65
C LEU A 92 0.48 16.76 -15.63
N ARG A 93 0.14 16.05 -14.54
CA ARG A 93 1.10 15.61 -13.53
C ARG A 93 2.11 14.61 -14.09
N LEU A 94 1.68 13.69 -14.94
CA LEU A 94 2.56 12.72 -15.62
C LEU A 94 3.48 13.41 -16.63
N LYS A 95 2.98 14.41 -17.37
CA LYS A 95 3.80 15.20 -18.30
C LYS A 95 4.95 15.92 -17.58
N TYR A 96 4.69 16.45 -16.39
CA TYR A 96 5.69 17.14 -15.56
C TYR A 96 5.99 16.32 -14.30
N ARG A 97 6.28 15.04 -14.48
CA ARG A 97 6.45 14.08 -13.37
C ARG A 97 7.50 14.51 -12.36
N TYR A 98 8.58 15.16 -12.79
CA TYR A 98 9.63 15.68 -11.93
C TYR A 98 9.15 16.77 -10.97
N LEU A 99 8.14 17.57 -11.36
CA LEU A 99 7.48 18.52 -10.46
C LEU A 99 6.48 17.82 -9.54
N ASP A 100 5.70 16.88 -10.07
CA ASP A 100 4.75 16.10 -9.29
C ASP A 100 5.43 15.31 -8.17
N LEU A 101 6.64 14.78 -8.42
CA LEU A 101 7.45 14.09 -7.42
C LEU A 101 7.98 15.00 -6.28
N ARG A 102 7.87 16.31 -6.41
CA ARG A 102 8.18 17.27 -5.33
C ARG A 102 7.04 17.44 -4.33
N ARG A 103 5.86 16.91 -4.63
CA ARG A 103 4.72 16.93 -3.71
C ARG A 103 5.03 16.09 -2.47
N PRO A 104 4.72 16.60 -1.26
CA PRO A 104 5.07 15.90 0.00
C PRO A 104 4.51 14.48 0.10
N ASP A 105 3.27 14.26 -0.37
CA ASP A 105 2.61 12.96 -0.35
C ASP A 105 3.29 11.91 -1.26
N LEU A 106 3.80 12.33 -2.43
CA LEU A 106 4.54 11.44 -3.34
C LEU A 106 5.98 11.23 -2.87
N GLN A 107 6.65 12.29 -2.41
CA GLN A 107 7.98 12.17 -1.82
C GLN A 107 8.00 11.19 -0.65
N ALA A 108 7.02 11.30 0.26
CA ALA A 108 6.89 10.42 1.42
C ALA A 108 6.82 8.94 1.02
N LYS A 109 6.10 8.60 -0.06
CA LYS A 109 6.00 7.24 -0.59
C LYS A 109 7.34 6.70 -1.10
N ILE A 110 8.10 7.54 -1.86
CA ILE A 110 9.42 7.14 -2.38
C ILE A 110 10.44 7.00 -1.25
N MET A 111 10.42 7.95 -0.30
CA MET A 111 11.29 7.90 0.89
C MET A 111 10.97 6.69 1.77
N MET A 112 9.68 6.36 1.94
CA MET A 112 9.24 5.15 2.65
C MET A 112 9.79 3.90 1.95
N ARG A 113 9.63 3.78 0.62
CA ARG A 113 10.19 2.66 -0.16
C ARG A 113 11.69 2.51 0.06
N SER A 114 12.45 3.62 0.03
CA SER A 114 13.89 3.59 0.28
C SER A 114 14.22 3.06 1.68
N ARG A 115 13.50 3.52 2.72
CA ARG A 115 13.67 3.03 4.10
C ARG A 115 13.32 1.55 4.23
N VAL A 116 12.20 1.12 3.62
CA VAL A 116 11.80 -0.30 3.61
C VAL A 116 12.89 -1.17 3.03
N VAL A 117 13.43 -0.82 1.85
CA VAL A 117 14.51 -1.58 1.21
C VAL A 117 15.78 -1.63 2.08
N ALA A 118 16.15 -0.51 2.70
CA ALA A 118 17.29 -0.47 3.61
C ALA A 118 17.11 -1.41 4.82
N LYS A 119 15.89 -1.44 5.39
CA LYS A 119 15.57 -2.32 6.53
C LYS A 119 15.49 -3.79 6.13
N ILE A 120 15.03 -4.10 4.93
CA ILE A 120 15.10 -5.46 4.39
C ILE A 120 16.55 -5.93 4.27
N ARG A 121 17.44 -5.12 3.68
CA ARG A 121 18.85 -5.45 3.55
C ARG A 121 19.52 -5.66 4.92
N GLU A 122 19.27 -4.76 5.85
CA GLU A 122 19.76 -4.89 7.23
C GLU A 122 19.32 -6.22 7.87
N PHE A 123 18.03 -6.56 7.78
CA PHE A 123 17.49 -7.79 8.32
C PHE A 123 18.10 -9.03 7.63
N MET A 124 18.03 -9.09 6.31
CA MET A 124 18.50 -10.25 5.55
C MET A 124 20.00 -10.52 5.77
N THR A 125 20.82 -9.45 5.80
CA THR A 125 22.25 -9.58 6.09
C THR A 125 22.51 -10.10 7.49
N ASN A 126 21.75 -9.62 8.49
CA ASN A 126 21.87 -10.08 9.87
C ASN A 126 21.43 -11.56 10.06
N GLU A 127 20.53 -12.04 9.22
CA GLU A 127 20.08 -13.44 9.14
C GLU A 127 21.07 -14.33 8.34
N GLY A 128 22.18 -13.77 7.88
CA GLY A 128 23.24 -14.50 7.16
C GLY A 128 22.95 -14.72 5.68
N PHE A 129 22.01 -13.98 5.09
CA PHE A 129 21.77 -14.02 3.66
C PHE A 129 22.80 -13.17 2.90
N LEU A 130 23.19 -13.63 1.73
CA LEU A 130 24.03 -12.90 0.78
C LEU A 130 23.13 -12.24 -0.29
N GLU A 131 23.29 -10.93 -0.47
CA GLU A 131 22.65 -10.21 -1.58
C GLU A 131 23.46 -10.46 -2.85
N ILE A 132 22.87 -11.14 -3.83
CA ILE A 132 23.52 -11.47 -5.09
C ILE A 132 22.66 -10.98 -6.24
N GLU A 133 23.24 -10.10 -7.08
CA GLU A 133 22.59 -9.64 -8.31
C GLU A 133 22.68 -10.70 -9.40
N THR A 134 21.59 -10.90 -10.11
CA THR A 134 21.48 -11.84 -11.22
C THR A 134 21.25 -11.11 -12.55
N PRO A 135 21.64 -11.69 -13.70
CA PRO A 135 21.45 -11.05 -15.00
C PRO A 135 19.98 -10.75 -15.30
N ILE A 136 19.71 -9.56 -15.87
CA ILE A 136 18.39 -9.16 -16.37
C ILE A 136 18.20 -9.59 -17.82
N LEU A 137 19.21 -9.44 -18.68
CA LEU A 137 19.17 -9.98 -20.05
C LEU A 137 19.42 -11.48 -20.00
N ASN A 138 18.36 -12.25 -20.17
CA ASN A 138 18.35 -13.68 -19.92
C ASN A 138 17.80 -14.45 -21.12
N LYS A 139 17.82 -15.78 -21.04
CA LYS A 139 17.06 -16.66 -21.93
C LYS A 139 15.64 -16.79 -21.41
N SER A 140 14.66 -16.85 -22.32
CA SER A 140 13.26 -17.14 -21.97
C SER A 140 13.14 -18.42 -21.16
N THR A 141 12.40 -18.35 -20.05
CA THR A 141 12.11 -19.49 -19.18
C THR A 141 10.60 -19.57 -18.93
N PRO A 142 10.01 -20.77 -18.94
CA PRO A 142 8.56 -20.93 -18.72
C PRO A 142 8.24 -20.83 -17.23
N GLU A 143 7.84 -19.62 -16.76
CA GLU A 143 7.47 -19.36 -15.35
C GLU A 143 5.98 -19.01 -15.16
N GLY A 144 5.16 -19.21 -16.17
CA GLY A 144 3.70 -19.03 -16.08
C GLY A 144 3.16 -17.73 -16.66
N ALA A 145 3.95 -16.67 -16.80
CA ALA A 145 3.60 -15.44 -17.52
C ALA A 145 4.24 -15.41 -18.91
N ARG A 146 3.89 -14.41 -19.73
CA ARG A 146 4.62 -14.14 -20.97
C ARG A 146 5.84 -13.26 -20.69
N ASP A 147 6.94 -13.55 -21.39
CA ASP A 147 8.18 -12.81 -21.27
C ASP A 147 8.15 -11.55 -22.15
N TYR A 148 8.75 -10.46 -21.67
CA TYR A 148 9.16 -9.37 -22.53
C TYR A 148 10.43 -9.75 -23.28
N LEU A 149 10.41 -9.65 -24.60
CA LEU A 149 11.52 -10.01 -25.46
C LEU A 149 12.30 -8.78 -25.89
N VAL A 150 13.63 -8.88 -25.82
CA VAL A 150 14.56 -7.85 -26.29
C VAL A 150 15.33 -8.39 -27.49
N PRO A 151 15.14 -7.84 -28.70
CA PRO A 151 15.84 -8.35 -29.90
C PRO A 151 17.36 -8.13 -29.79
N SER A 152 18.12 -9.14 -30.18
CA SER A 152 19.57 -9.04 -30.24
C SER A 152 20.00 -8.38 -31.55
N ARG A 153 20.74 -7.28 -31.44
CA ARG A 153 21.37 -6.63 -32.61
C ARG A 153 22.55 -7.40 -33.13
N VAL A 154 23.28 -8.10 -32.26
CA VAL A 154 24.50 -8.84 -32.61
C VAL A 154 24.16 -10.17 -33.26
N HIS A 155 23.06 -10.78 -32.86
CA HIS A 155 22.60 -12.08 -33.39
C HIS A 155 21.22 -11.93 -34.00
N PRO A 156 21.11 -11.57 -35.31
CA PRO A 156 19.81 -11.38 -35.96
C PRO A 156 18.89 -12.60 -35.82
N GLY A 157 17.62 -12.37 -35.53
CA GLY A 157 16.63 -13.43 -35.35
C GLY A 157 16.61 -14.10 -33.95
N THR A 158 17.47 -13.65 -33.05
CA THR A 158 17.48 -14.10 -31.65
C THR A 158 17.05 -13.00 -30.67
N PHE A 159 16.61 -13.41 -29.49
CA PHE A 159 16.08 -12.51 -28.47
C PHE A 159 16.64 -12.85 -27.10
N TYR A 160 16.82 -11.83 -26.28
CA TYR A 160 16.87 -11.97 -24.83
C TYR A 160 15.46 -11.87 -24.29
N ALA A 161 15.23 -12.41 -23.10
CA ALA A 161 14.03 -12.21 -22.33
C ALA A 161 14.34 -11.45 -21.03
N LEU A 162 13.41 -10.59 -20.60
CA LEU A 162 13.46 -9.99 -19.27
C LEU A 162 12.92 -11.00 -18.24
N PRO A 163 13.54 -11.15 -17.05
CA PRO A 163 13.18 -12.20 -16.10
C PRO A 163 11.81 -11.93 -15.46
N GLN A 164 10.99 -12.96 -15.38
CA GLN A 164 9.77 -12.95 -14.59
C GLN A 164 10.08 -13.01 -13.09
N SER A 165 11.15 -13.70 -12.73
CA SER A 165 11.82 -13.77 -11.43
C SER A 165 13.25 -14.29 -11.65
N PRO A 166 14.17 -14.22 -10.67
CA PRO A 166 15.49 -14.82 -10.77
C PRO A 166 15.50 -16.34 -10.46
N GLN A 167 14.40 -17.06 -10.70
CA GLN A 167 14.19 -18.44 -10.29
C GLN A 167 15.30 -19.39 -10.71
N LEU A 168 15.73 -19.35 -11.97
CA LEU A 168 16.79 -20.23 -12.47
C LEU A 168 18.12 -19.95 -11.76
N PHE A 169 18.46 -18.69 -11.60
CA PHE A 169 19.73 -18.29 -10.99
C PHE A 169 19.80 -18.61 -9.52
N LYS A 170 18.74 -18.38 -8.76
CA LYS A 170 18.75 -18.69 -7.32
C LYS A 170 18.87 -20.21 -7.06
N GLN A 171 18.27 -21.06 -7.90
CA GLN A 171 18.48 -22.51 -7.83
C GLN A 171 19.93 -22.88 -8.10
N LEU A 172 20.57 -22.29 -9.13
CA LEU A 172 21.99 -22.50 -9.43
C LEU A 172 22.88 -22.02 -8.29
N LEU A 173 22.54 -20.92 -7.63
CA LEU A 173 23.27 -20.41 -6.47
C LEU A 173 23.21 -21.40 -5.29
N MET A 174 22.04 -22.04 -5.04
CA MET A 174 21.95 -23.10 -4.03
C MET A 174 22.85 -24.29 -4.39
N CYS A 175 22.85 -24.75 -5.65
CA CYS A 175 23.76 -25.79 -6.13
C CYS A 175 25.24 -25.39 -6.04
N SER A 176 25.53 -24.09 -6.03
CA SER A 176 26.88 -23.53 -5.90
C SER A 176 27.34 -23.29 -4.46
N GLY A 177 26.50 -23.67 -3.47
CA GLY A 177 26.85 -23.60 -2.05
C GLY A 177 26.61 -22.24 -1.39
N PHE A 178 25.75 -21.39 -1.97
CA PHE A 178 25.34 -20.11 -1.36
C PHE A 178 24.09 -20.28 -0.48
N ASP A 179 24.05 -21.15 0.41
CA ASP A 179 22.91 -21.65 1.22
C ASP A 179 21.83 -20.66 1.62
N ARG A 180 22.11 -19.36 1.62
CA ARG A 180 21.15 -18.28 1.91
C ARG A 180 21.38 -17.11 0.96
N TYR A 181 20.50 -16.99 0.00
CA TYR A 181 20.50 -15.94 -1.02
C TYR A 181 19.31 -15.01 -0.84
N PHE A 182 19.48 -13.71 -1.12
CA PHE A 182 18.39 -12.82 -1.40
C PHE A 182 18.77 -11.77 -2.45
N GLN A 183 17.75 -11.15 -3.03
CA GLN A 183 17.92 -10.03 -3.96
C GLN A 183 16.67 -9.12 -3.92
N ILE A 184 16.90 -7.81 -4.04
CA ILE A 184 15.82 -6.85 -4.36
C ILE A 184 15.69 -6.86 -5.88
N ALA A 185 14.96 -7.83 -6.40
CA ALA A 185 14.94 -8.20 -7.81
C ALA A 185 13.93 -7.38 -8.61
N LYS A 186 14.34 -6.92 -9.80
CA LYS A 186 13.44 -6.41 -10.83
C LYS A 186 12.84 -7.58 -11.61
N CYS A 187 11.50 -7.59 -11.69
CA CYS A 187 10.74 -8.64 -12.36
C CYS A 187 9.82 -8.03 -13.39
N PHE A 188 9.59 -8.77 -14.49
CA PHE A 188 8.85 -8.32 -15.64
C PHE A 188 7.86 -9.40 -16.10
N ARG A 189 6.61 -9.03 -16.34
CA ARG A 189 5.57 -9.95 -16.82
C ARG A 189 4.68 -9.24 -17.82
N ASP A 190 4.58 -9.79 -19.02
CA ASP A 190 3.68 -9.29 -20.06
C ASP A 190 2.29 -9.90 -19.88
N GLU A 191 1.55 -9.35 -18.92
CA GLU A 191 0.21 -9.76 -18.54
C GLU A 191 -0.74 -8.56 -18.53
N ASP A 192 -2.03 -8.85 -18.55
CA ASP A 192 -3.08 -7.82 -18.41
C ASP A 192 -2.95 -7.11 -17.06
N LEU A 193 -3.02 -5.78 -17.09
CA LEU A 193 -2.94 -4.95 -15.90
C LEU A 193 -4.20 -5.14 -15.04
N ARG A 194 -3.97 -5.24 -13.74
CA ARG A 194 -5.01 -5.19 -12.71
C ARG A 194 -4.69 -4.07 -11.73
N ALA A 195 -5.62 -3.74 -10.83
CA ALA A 195 -5.45 -2.62 -9.90
C ALA A 195 -4.12 -2.64 -9.11
N ASP A 196 -3.63 -3.83 -8.77
CA ASP A 196 -2.43 -4.07 -7.97
C ASP A 196 -1.25 -4.68 -8.75
N ARG A 197 -1.39 -4.89 -10.09
CA ARG A 197 -0.38 -5.53 -10.93
C ARG A 197 0.19 -4.55 -11.93
N GLN A 198 1.53 -4.54 -12.01
CA GLN A 198 2.30 -3.76 -12.98
C GLN A 198 3.16 -4.71 -13.82
N PRO A 199 3.46 -4.35 -15.09
CA PRO A 199 4.30 -5.18 -15.95
C PRO A 199 5.76 -5.24 -15.46
N GLU A 200 6.21 -4.21 -14.76
CA GLU A 200 7.48 -4.16 -14.05
C GLU A 200 7.24 -3.97 -12.56
N PHE A 201 7.81 -4.83 -11.74
CA PHE A 201 7.67 -4.76 -10.28
C PHE A 201 8.96 -5.22 -9.58
N THR A 202 9.01 -5.07 -8.26
CA THR A 202 10.15 -5.45 -7.45
C THR A 202 9.76 -6.52 -6.46
N GLN A 203 10.57 -7.58 -6.37
CA GLN A 203 10.43 -8.63 -5.35
C GLN A 203 11.55 -8.52 -4.31
N VAL A 204 11.24 -8.90 -3.09
CA VAL A 204 12.24 -9.41 -2.16
C VAL A 204 12.32 -10.91 -2.45
N ASP A 205 13.26 -11.28 -3.28
CA ASP A 205 13.46 -12.68 -3.67
C ASP A 205 14.47 -13.34 -2.74
N MET A 206 14.21 -14.55 -2.30
CA MET A 206 15.09 -15.29 -1.42
C MET A 206 15.07 -16.79 -1.73
N GLU A 207 16.18 -17.47 -1.41
CA GLU A 207 16.29 -18.91 -1.51
C GLU A 207 17.17 -19.43 -0.37
N LEU A 208 16.77 -20.57 0.20
CA LEU A 208 17.47 -21.21 1.32
C LEU A 208 17.68 -22.69 1.04
N SER A 209 18.84 -23.22 1.45
CA SER A 209 19.17 -24.66 1.46
C SER A 209 18.96 -25.24 2.86
N PHE A 210 18.71 -26.54 2.94
CA PHE A 210 18.64 -27.32 4.19
C PHE A 210 17.58 -26.82 5.17
N VAL A 211 16.42 -26.41 4.68
CA VAL A 211 15.30 -25.87 5.47
C VAL A 211 14.00 -26.54 5.12
N ASP A 212 13.07 -26.51 6.08
CA ASP A 212 11.68 -26.92 5.91
C ASP A 212 10.75 -25.70 5.78
N VAL A 213 9.46 -25.97 5.57
CA VAL A 213 8.42 -24.95 5.39
C VAL A 213 8.39 -23.97 6.56
N ASP A 214 8.53 -24.48 7.78
CA ASP A 214 8.45 -23.65 9.00
C ASP A 214 9.63 -22.68 9.12
N ASP A 215 10.83 -23.06 8.67
CA ASP A 215 12.00 -22.17 8.65
C ASP A 215 11.78 -20.98 7.71
N VAL A 216 11.20 -21.24 6.52
CA VAL A 216 10.90 -20.19 5.54
C VAL A 216 9.83 -19.23 6.10
N ILE A 217 8.80 -19.78 6.74
CA ILE A 217 7.74 -18.99 7.35
C ILE A 217 8.31 -18.11 8.47
N ASP A 218 9.12 -18.68 9.37
CA ASP A 218 9.72 -17.95 10.50
C ASP A 218 10.54 -16.73 10.04
N VAL A 219 11.41 -16.92 9.03
CA VAL A 219 12.19 -15.80 8.47
C VAL A 219 11.27 -14.70 7.94
N ASN A 220 10.22 -15.05 7.22
CA ASN A 220 9.28 -14.08 6.66
C ASN A 220 8.45 -13.38 7.75
N GLU A 221 7.98 -14.11 8.76
CA GLU A 221 7.23 -13.54 9.89
C GLU A 221 8.08 -12.50 10.64
N ARG A 222 9.34 -12.84 10.97
CA ARG A 222 10.27 -11.92 11.65
C ARG A 222 10.61 -10.71 10.78
N LEU A 223 10.77 -10.87 9.46
CA LEU A 223 10.96 -9.77 8.53
C LEU A 223 9.76 -8.82 8.53
N LEU A 224 8.55 -9.36 8.39
CA LEU A 224 7.32 -8.56 8.40
C LEU A 224 7.13 -7.84 9.74
N HIS A 225 7.30 -8.53 10.86
CA HIS A 225 7.24 -7.94 12.20
C HIS A 225 8.20 -6.74 12.32
N LYS A 226 9.48 -6.91 11.94
CA LYS A 226 10.48 -5.82 11.96
C LYS A 226 10.06 -4.65 11.08
N LEU A 227 9.61 -4.91 9.85
CA LEU A 227 9.23 -3.85 8.92
C LEU A 227 8.03 -3.04 9.43
N PHE A 228 6.96 -3.70 9.88
CA PHE A 228 5.79 -3.02 10.41
C PHE A 228 6.14 -2.20 11.66
N LYS A 229 6.93 -2.76 12.57
CA LYS A 229 7.37 -2.09 13.78
C LYS A 229 8.23 -0.85 13.49
N GLU A 230 9.27 -0.99 12.68
CA GLU A 230 10.26 0.08 12.47
C GLU A 230 9.80 1.16 11.47
N ILE A 231 8.92 0.82 10.52
CA ILE A 231 8.44 1.76 9.50
C ILE A 231 7.11 2.41 9.90
N LEU A 232 6.18 1.64 10.47
CA LEU A 232 4.81 2.09 10.76
C LEU A 232 4.51 2.23 12.24
N GLY A 233 5.41 1.75 13.13
CA GLY A 233 5.14 1.71 14.58
C GLY A 233 4.07 0.70 14.98
N VAL A 234 3.75 -0.25 14.11
CA VAL A 234 2.72 -1.27 14.34
C VAL A 234 3.37 -2.58 14.77
N GLU A 235 2.98 -3.09 15.92
CA GLU A 235 3.42 -4.39 16.43
C GLU A 235 2.56 -5.50 15.80
N VAL A 236 3.17 -6.30 14.92
CA VAL A 236 2.54 -7.51 14.37
C VAL A 236 2.84 -8.67 15.33
N PRO A 237 1.83 -9.31 15.93
CA PRO A 237 2.08 -10.43 16.86
C PRO A 237 2.70 -11.63 16.13
N LEU A 238 3.61 -12.31 16.82
CA LEU A 238 4.24 -13.55 16.35
C LEU A 238 3.85 -14.74 17.26
N PRO A 239 3.67 -15.94 16.70
CA PRO A 239 3.64 -16.25 15.28
C PRO A 239 2.39 -15.65 14.61
N ILE A 240 2.46 -15.34 13.31
CA ILE A 240 1.28 -14.93 12.53
C ILE A 240 0.31 -16.10 12.46
N GLN A 241 -0.99 -15.85 12.58
CA GLN A 241 -2.00 -16.88 12.54
C GLN A 241 -1.93 -17.65 11.22
N ARG A 242 -1.81 -18.99 11.34
CA ARG A 242 -1.85 -19.91 10.19
C ARG A 242 -3.26 -20.42 9.98
N MET A 243 -3.62 -20.62 8.75
CA MET A 243 -4.93 -21.08 8.32
C MET A 243 -4.78 -21.95 7.08
N THR A 244 -5.47 -23.08 7.05
CA THR A 244 -5.53 -23.90 5.83
C THR A 244 -6.40 -23.24 4.79
N TRP A 245 -6.19 -23.56 3.51
CA TRP A 245 -7.07 -23.07 2.44
C TRP A 245 -8.54 -23.45 2.69
N GLN A 246 -8.80 -24.68 3.11
CA GLN A 246 -10.15 -25.13 3.42
C GLN A 246 -10.80 -24.32 4.53
N GLU A 247 -10.05 -24.05 5.61
CA GLU A 247 -10.53 -23.23 6.73
C GLU A 247 -10.82 -21.77 6.29
N ALA A 248 -9.95 -21.18 5.47
CA ALA A 248 -10.16 -19.86 4.93
C ALA A 248 -11.43 -19.79 4.07
N MET A 249 -11.64 -20.77 3.19
CA MET A 249 -12.84 -20.85 2.37
C MET A 249 -14.10 -21.12 3.21
N ASP A 250 -14.01 -21.97 4.23
CA ASP A 250 -15.16 -22.27 5.08
C ASP A 250 -15.60 -21.13 5.96
N ARG A 251 -14.66 -20.37 6.51
CA ARG A 251 -14.94 -19.26 7.43
C ARG A 251 -15.17 -17.93 6.73
N PHE A 252 -14.54 -17.70 5.59
CA PHE A 252 -14.52 -16.36 4.95
C PHE A 252 -14.94 -16.38 3.49
N GLY A 253 -15.00 -17.53 2.84
CA GLY A 253 -15.31 -17.65 1.41
C GLY A 253 -14.20 -17.08 0.50
N SER A 254 -13.00 -16.91 1.02
CA SER A 254 -11.86 -16.33 0.31
C SER A 254 -10.56 -16.96 0.81
N ASP A 255 -9.60 -17.14 -0.09
CA ASP A 255 -8.23 -17.54 0.23
C ASP A 255 -7.35 -16.39 0.76
N LYS A 256 -7.91 -15.18 0.83
CA LYS A 256 -7.27 -13.96 1.37
C LYS A 256 -8.21 -13.26 2.36
N PRO A 257 -8.52 -13.89 3.50
CA PRO A 257 -9.47 -13.32 4.46
C PRO A 257 -8.92 -12.08 5.14
N ASP A 258 -9.78 -11.07 5.32
CA ASP A 258 -9.48 -9.92 6.17
C ASP A 258 -9.99 -10.22 7.59
N LEU A 259 -9.06 -10.45 8.52
CA LEU A 259 -9.36 -10.80 9.91
C LEU A 259 -9.58 -9.57 10.83
N ARG A 260 -9.52 -8.34 10.30
CA ARG A 260 -9.67 -7.12 11.09
C ARG A 260 -11.10 -6.87 11.55
N PHE A 261 -12.06 -7.53 10.93
CA PHE A 261 -13.46 -7.49 11.33
C PHE A 261 -14.01 -8.93 11.43
N GLY A 262 -15.06 -9.13 12.23
CA GLY A 262 -15.75 -10.41 12.38
C GLY A 262 -16.59 -10.78 11.14
N MET A 263 -17.78 -11.34 11.36
CA MET A 263 -18.72 -11.81 10.33
C MET A 263 -18.24 -13.05 9.57
N GLU A 264 -17.65 -13.99 10.30
CA GLU A 264 -17.32 -15.30 9.72
C GLU A 264 -18.57 -16.03 9.21
N LEU A 265 -18.42 -16.76 8.13
CA LEU A 265 -19.42 -17.69 7.65
C LEU A 265 -19.62 -18.82 8.67
N LYS A 266 -20.83 -19.00 9.15
CA LYS A 266 -21.20 -20.13 10.01
C LYS A 266 -21.99 -21.15 9.21
N ASN A 267 -21.57 -22.41 9.26
CA ASN A 267 -22.33 -23.50 8.70
C ASN A 267 -23.47 -23.84 9.65
N VAL A 268 -24.70 -23.59 9.23
CA VAL A 268 -25.91 -23.84 9.98
C VAL A 268 -26.71 -25.02 9.44
N SER A 269 -26.10 -25.83 8.56
CA SER A 269 -26.77 -26.98 7.91
C SER A 269 -27.41 -27.95 8.91
N ASP A 270 -26.71 -28.27 10.00
CA ASP A 270 -27.23 -29.17 11.04
C ASP A 270 -28.40 -28.59 11.81
N VAL A 271 -28.42 -27.25 12.00
CA VAL A 271 -29.49 -26.53 12.70
C VAL A 271 -30.77 -26.48 11.86
N VAL A 272 -30.62 -26.40 10.52
CA VAL A 272 -31.77 -26.21 9.62
C VAL A 272 -32.16 -27.50 8.87
N LYS A 273 -31.56 -28.65 9.18
CA LYS A 273 -31.79 -29.93 8.44
C LYS A 273 -33.24 -30.37 8.49
N ASP A 274 -33.91 -30.15 9.61
CA ASP A 274 -35.29 -30.58 9.86
C ASP A 274 -36.32 -29.47 9.62
N CYS A 275 -35.91 -28.31 9.09
CA CYS A 275 -36.82 -27.22 8.81
C CYS A 275 -37.67 -27.47 7.55
N GLU A 276 -38.87 -26.90 7.49
CA GLU A 276 -39.79 -27.00 6.34
C GLU A 276 -39.51 -25.97 5.23
N PHE A 277 -38.47 -25.16 5.37
CA PHE A 277 -38.13 -24.16 4.38
C PHE A 277 -37.48 -24.78 3.14
N VAL A 278 -38.26 -24.89 2.07
CA VAL A 278 -37.93 -25.60 0.82
C VAL A 278 -36.55 -25.25 0.25
N VAL A 279 -36.11 -23.97 0.39
CA VAL A 279 -34.83 -23.54 -0.14
C VAL A 279 -33.66 -24.20 0.60
N PHE A 280 -33.74 -24.32 1.92
CA PHE A 280 -32.69 -24.96 2.73
C PHE A 280 -32.72 -26.49 2.52
N LYS A 281 -33.92 -27.05 2.53
CA LYS A 281 -34.11 -28.47 2.28
C LYS A 281 -33.52 -28.91 0.94
N ASN A 282 -33.85 -28.22 -0.12
CA ASN A 282 -33.30 -28.50 -1.46
C ASN A 282 -31.76 -28.34 -1.52
N ALA A 283 -31.19 -27.38 -0.82
CA ALA A 283 -29.75 -27.20 -0.76
C ALA A 283 -29.07 -28.39 -0.10
N LEU A 284 -29.61 -28.88 1.02
CA LEU A 284 -29.05 -30.02 1.77
C LEU A 284 -29.25 -31.34 1.02
N GLU A 285 -30.43 -31.58 0.46
CA GLU A 285 -30.75 -32.78 -0.32
C GLU A 285 -29.85 -32.95 -1.57
N ASN A 286 -29.38 -31.83 -2.13
CA ASN A 286 -28.44 -31.83 -3.25
C ASN A 286 -26.96 -31.84 -2.81
N GLY A 287 -26.66 -32.14 -1.54
CA GLY A 287 -25.30 -32.23 -1.00
C GLY A 287 -24.61 -30.86 -0.79
N GLY A 288 -25.39 -29.78 -0.82
CA GLY A 288 -24.89 -28.44 -0.51
C GLY A 288 -24.91 -28.13 0.98
N THR A 289 -24.58 -26.91 1.34
CA THR A 289 -24.58 -26.38 2.73
C THR A 289 -25.41 -25.12 2.84
N VAL A 290 -25.95 -24.89 4.03
CA VAL A 290 -26.57 -23.60 4.41
C VAL A 290 -25.60 -22.85 5.30
N ARG A 291 -25.16 -21.68 4.86
CA ARG A 291 -24.20 -20.84 5.58
C ARG A 291 -24.77 -19.43 5.75
N GLY A 292 -24.43 -18.80 6.83
CA GLY A 292 -24.86 -17.44 7.15
C GLY A 292 -23.76 -16.65 7.86
N ILE A 293 -23.93 -15.35 7.90
CA ILE A 293 -23.12 -14.42 8.71
C ILE A 293 -24.01 -13.76 9.77
N ASN A 294 -23.47 -13.52 10.94
CA ASN A 294 -24.11 -12.71 11.97
C ASN A 294 -23.65 -11.25 11.82
N ALA A 295 -24.54 -10.36 11.39
CA ALA A 295 -24.31 -8.93 11.33
C ALA A 295 -24.73 -8.28 12.64
N GLU A 296 -23.88 -8.32 13.66
CA GLU A 296 -24.15 -7.80 14.99
C GLU A 296 -24.56 -6.33 14.95
N GLY A 297 -25.55 -5.94 15.78
CA GLY A 297 -26.06 -4.59 15.85
C GLY A 297 -26.92 -4.14 14.66
N GLN A 298 -27.20 -5.02 13.67
CA GLN A 298 -27.96 -4.66 12.46
C GLN A 298 -29.43 -5.12 12.49
N GLY A 299 -29.96 -5.55 13.66
CA GLY A 299 -31.35 -6.01 13.79
C GLY A 299 -32.40 -4.97 13.37
N HIS A 300 -32.05 -3.67 13.46
CA HIS A 300 -32.89 -2.55 13.08
C HIS A 300 -32.75 -2.10 11.62
N MET A 301 -32.01 -2.85 10.80
CA MET A 301 -31.74 -2.44 9.41
C MET A 301 -33.02 -2.20 8.62
N PRO A 302 -33.17 -1.04 7.95
CA PRO A 302 -34.35 -0.72 7.17
C PRO A 302 -34.55 -1.67 6.01
N ARG A 303 -35.82 -2.01 5.68
CA ARG A 303 -36.19 -2.91 4.60
C ARG A 303 -35.50 -2.58 3.28
N LYS A 304 -35.41 -1.29 2.91
CA LYS A 304 -34.73 -0.85 1.68
C LYS A 304 -33.25 -1.26 1.62
N LYS A 305 -32.54 -1.25 2.75
CA LYS A 305 -31.16 -1.71 2.82
C LYS A 305 -31.05 -3.23 2.69
N ILE A 306 -31.97 -3.97 3.30
CA ILE A 306 -32.04 -5.43 3.16
C ILE A 306 -32.33 -5.82 1.72
N ASP A 307 -33.28 -5.17 1.07
CA ASP A 307 -33.61 -5.43 -0.34
C ASP A 307 -32.39 -5.12 -1.26
N ALA A 308 -31.61 -4.07 -0.95
CA ALA A 308 -30.36 -3.78 -1.65
C ALA A 308 -29.30 -4.88 -1.48
N LEU A 309 -29.20 -5.48 -0.27
CA LEU A 309 -28.30 -6.62 -0.02
C LEU A 309 -28.76 -7.87 -0.79
N VAL A 310 -30.07 -8.09 -0.92
CA VAL A 310 -30.63 -9.18 -1.75
C VAL A 310 -30.21 -9.02 -3.21
N GLU A 311 -30.37 -7.81 -3.77
CA GLU A 311 -29.96 -7.52 -5.14
C GLU A 311 -28.42 -7.61 -5.32
N PHE A 312 -27.66 -7.15 -4.35
CA PHE A 312 -26.21 -7.33 -4.33
C PHE A 312 -25.82 -8.81 -4.39
N ALA A 313 -26.41 -9.67 -3.55
CA ALA A 313 -26.15 -11.10 -3.56
C ALA A 313 -26.52 -11.74 -4.91
N LYS A 314 -27.63 -11.34 -5.52
CA LYS A 314 -28.04 -11.82 -6.85
C LYS A 314 -27.00 -11.45 -7.93
N GLY A 315 -26.38 -10.28 -7.84
CA GLY A 315 -25.30 -9.85 -8.73
C GLY A 315 -24.08 -10.79 -8.71
N TYR A 316 -23.91 -11.55 -7.64
CA TYR A 316 -22.87 -12.58 -7.49
C TYR A 316 -23.40 -14.01 -7.74
N GLY A 317 -24.59 -14.15 -8.31
CA GLY A 317 -25.15 -15.44 -8.72
C GLY A 317 -26.03 -16.14 -7.66
N ALA A 318 -26.26 -15.52 -6.50
CA ALA A 318 -27.20 -16.05 -5.53
C ALA A 318 -28.64 -15.95 -6.04
N LYS A 319 -29.50 -16.96 -5.78
CA LYS A 319 -30.92 -16.90 -6.12
C LYS A 319 -31.71 -15.97 -5.20
N GLY A 320 -31.17 -15.62 -4.05
CA GLY A 320 -31.75 -14.75 -3.05
C GLY A 320 -30.89 -14.71 -1.79
N LEU A 321 -31.30 -13.90 -0.81
CA LEU A 321 -30.70 -13.80 0.50
C LEU A 321 -31.79 -13.98 1.56
N ALA A 322 -31.72 -15.04 2.34
CA ALA A 322 -32.58 -15.25 3.49
C ALA A 322 -32.02 -14.50 4.71
N TYR A 323 -32.87 -13.90 5.52
CA TYR A 323 -32.44 -13.18 6.69
C TYR A 323 -33.39 -13.32 7.89
N VAL A 324 -32.83 -13.22 9.08
CA VAL A 324 -33.54 -13.06 10.34
C VAL A 324 -33.02 -11.81 11.02
N ALA A 325 -33.91 -10.88 11.36
CA ALA A 325 -33.57 -9.70 12.16
C ALA A 325 -34.16 -9.87 13.56
N ILE A 326 -33.30 -9.93 14.57
CA ILE A 326 -33.66 -9.98 15.98
C ILE A 326 -33.82 -8.54 16.45
N GLN A 327 -35.02 -8.17 16.89
CA GLN A 327 -35.31 -6.83 17.40
C GLN A 327 -34.89 -6.70 18.87
N GLU A 328 -34.84 -5.49 19.41
CA GLU A 328 -34.45 -5.22 20.80
C GLU A 328 -35.37 -5.90 21.82
N ASP A 329 -36.64 -6.09 21.47
CA ASP A 329 -37.64 -6.78 22.29
C ASP A 329 -37.60 -8.32 22.13
N GLY A 330 -36.62 -8.84 21.40
CA GLY A 330 -36.46 -10.26 21.12
C GLY A 330 -37.36 -10.79 20.00
N THR A 331 -38.21 -9.97 19.39
CA THR A 331 -39.06 -10.42 18.27
C THR A 331 -38.23 -10.67 16.99
N LEU A 332 -38.65 -11.68 16.22
CA LEU A 332 -37.98 -12.05 14.97
C LEU A 332 -38.74 -11.47 13.78
N LYS A 333 -38.01 -10.75 12.92
CA LYS A 333 -38.48 -10.38 11.58
C LYS A 333 -37.77 -11.18 10.53
N SER A 334 -38.48 -12.08 9.88
CA SER A 334 -37.92 -12.96 8.86
C SER A 334 -38.99 -13.40 7.86
N SER A 335 -38.59 -13.73 6.64
CA SER A 335 -39.45 -14.35 5.63
C SER A 335 -39.62 -15.87 5.81
N PHE A 336 -38.75 -16.49 6.60
CA PHE A 336 -38.72 -17.96 6.74
C PHE A 336 -38.78 -18.48 8.19
N ALA A 337 -38.72 -17.62 9.22
CA ALA A 337 -38.74 -18.05 10.63
C ALA A 337 -39.92 -18.96 10.98
N LYS A 338 -41.08 -18.76 10.33
CA LYS A 338 -42.27 -19.62 10.52
C LYS A 338 -42.09 -21.08 10.06
N PHE A 339 -41.03 -21.40 9.34
CA PHE A 339 -40.68 -22.74 8.86
C PHE A 339 -39.61 -23.38 9.73
N MET A 340 -39.09 -22.68 10.69
CA MET A 340 -38.07 -23.18 11.63
C MET A 340 -38.74 -23.90 12.82
N THR A 341 -38.00 -24.77 13.44
CA THR A 341 -38.38 -25.40 14.71
C THR A 341 -38.03 -24.49 15.88
N ASP A 342 -38.63 -24.74 17.05
CA ASP A 342 -38.37 -23.97 18.27
C ASP A 342 -36.97 -24.23 18.88
N GLU A 343 -36.23 -25.17 18.35
CA GLU A 343 -34.80 -25.43 18.66
C GLU A 343 -33.91 -24.61 17.72
#